data_6045bc618c1b7b361f191548a7335de1
#
_entry.id   6045bc618c1b7b361f191548a7335de1
#
_cell.length_a   1.000
_cell.length_b   1.000
_cell.length_c   1.000
_cell.angle_alpha   90.00
_cell.angle_beta   90.00
_cell.angle_gamma   90.00
#
_symmetry.space_group_name_H-M   'P 1'
#
loop_
_entity.id
_entity.type
_entity.pdbx_description
1 polymer ?
#
loop_
_entity_poly.entity_id
_entity_poly.type
_entity_poly.pdbx_seq_one_letter_code
_entity_poly.pdbx_strand_id
1 'polypeptide(L)'
;MYTARISELMYPLDADYADSVGISTVTGAYCLAESYHRLWFELNVGEMQATATLDAGLMQSTSAAGAGNKAITGKTITQLTQAGGDGDGLVCIELQTEELDVDGGFCYVNYYITVAAAAVECSAVLYGCSSRYMPVPTTNWTEIVG
;
A
#
# COMPACT_ATOMS: atom_id res chain seq x y z
N MET A 1 11.42 8.21 26.79
CA MET A 1 10.47 9.11 26.09
C MET A 1 10.83 9.07 24.61
N TYR A 2 9.89 8.74 23.76
CA TYR A 2 10.10 8.81 22.32
C TYR A 2 10.10 10.29 21.91
N THR A 3 11.21 10.78 21.44
CA THR A 3 11.37 12.18 20.97
C THR A 3 11.31 12.29 19.44
N ALA A 4 11.18 11.16 18.71
CA ALA A 4 11.09 11.15 17.27
C ALA A 4 9.70 11.63 16.80
N ARG A 5 9.67 12.45 15.77
CA ARG A 5 8.42 12.87 15.09
C ARG A 5 7.88 11.71 14.27
N ILE A 6 6.58 11.67 14.03
CA ILE A 6 5.96 10.63 13.18
C ILE A 6 6.57 10.64 11.78
N SER A 7 6.85 11.82 11.22
CA SER A 7 7.52 11.97 9.93
C SER A 7 8.94 11.39 9.86
N GLU A 8 9.55 11.12 11.01
CA GLU A 8 10.84 10.44 11.13
C GLU A 8 10.68 8.91 11.26
N LEU A 9 9.48 8.45 11.60
CA LEU A 9 9.17 7.03 11.83
C LEU A 9 8.45 6.39 10.65
N MET A 10 7.71 7.18 9.88
CA MET A 10 6.93 6.73 8.72
C MET A 10 7.29 7.57 7.50
N TYR A 11 7.57 6.90 6.41
CA TYR A 11 7.92 7.53 5.15
C TYR A 11 7.03 7.00 4.03
N PRO A 12 6.32 7.88 3.28
CA PRO A 12 5.51 7.44 2.15
C PRO A 12 6.44 6.96 1.03
N LEU A 13 6.32 5.70 0.68
CA LEU A 13 7.09 5.08 -0.40
C LEU A 13 6.45 5.31 -1.75
N ASP A 14 5.13 5.18 -1.81
CA ASP A 14 4.32 5.37 -3.00
C ASP A 14 2.89 5.73 -2.62
N ALA A 15 2.18 6.43 -3.50
CA ALA A 15 0.80 6.84 -3.28
C ALA A 15 -0.01 6.84 -4.57
N ASP A 16 -1.26 6.40 -4.48
CA ASP A 16 -2.30 6.62 -5.46
C ASP A 16 -3.25 7.69 -4.94
N TYR A 17 -3.36 8.79 -5.70
CA TYR A 17 -4.13 9.94 -5.26
C TYR A 17 -5.62 9.71 -5.43
N ALA A 18 -6.42 10.42 -4.63
CA ALA A 18 -7.87 10.32 -4.66
C ALA A 18 -8.43 10.56 -6.06
N ASP A 19 -9.04 9.54 -6.63
CA ASP A 19 -9.65 9.54 -7.95
C ASP A 19 -10.81 8.55 -7.99
N SER A 20 -11.63 8.68 -9.04
CA SER A 20 -12.65 7.71 -9.39
C SER A 20 -12.04 6.63 -10.28
N VAL A 21 -11.70 5.51 -9.68
CA VAL A 21 -11.13 4.36 -10.40
C VAL A 21 -12.24 3.61 -11.11
N GLY A 22 -12.18 3.60 -12.43
CA GLY A 22 -13.05 2.77 -13.27
C GLY A 22 -12.72 1.27 -13.16
N ILE A 23 -13.41 0.46 -13.94
CA ILE A 23 -13.14 -1.00 -14.00
C ILE A 23 -11.72 -1.24 -14.51
N SER A 24 -10.78 -1.41 -13.60
CA SER A 24 -9.35 -1.58 -13.89
C SER A 24 -8.59 -2.06 -12.65
N THR A 25 -7.31 -2.40 -12.87
CA THR A 25 -6.36 -2.63 -11.79
C THR A 25 -5.33 -1.51 -11.78
N VAL A 26 -5.24 -0.82 -10.67
CA VAL A 26 -4.18 0.15 -10.35
C VAL A 26 -3.08 -0.58 -9.58
N THR A 27 -1.82 -0.34 -9.94
CA THR A 27 -0.67 -0.93 -9.25
C THR A 27 0.31 0.16 -8.89
N GLY A 28 0.78 0.15 -7.64
CA GLY A 28 1.86 1.02 -7.18
C GLY A 28 3.22 0.64 -7.77
N ALA A 29 4.20 1.51 -7.57
CA ALA A 29 5.60 1.21 -7.88
C ALA A 29 6.16 0.16 -6.93
N TYR A 30 7.10 -0.67 -7.41
CA TYR A 30 7.84 -1.58 -6.55
C TYR A 30 8.87 -0.82 -5.73
N CYS A 31 8.65 -0.74 -4.42
CA CYS A 31 9.49 -0.03 -3.46
C CYS A 31 10.39 -0.99 -2.70
N LEU A 32 11.65 -0.58 -2.46
CA LEU A 32 12.60 -1.37 -1.69
C LEU A 32 12.16 -1.47 -0.22
N ALA A 33 11.85 -2.67 0.23
CA ALA A 33 11.33 -2.93 1.57
C ALA A 33 12.45 -3.14 2.61
N GLU A 34 13.63 -3.57 2.20
CA GLU A 34 14.73 -3.95 3.11
C GLU A 34 15.26 -2.82 4.00
N SER A 35 14.98 -1.55 3.64
CA SER A 35 15.33 -0.38 4.45
C SER A 35 14.42 -0.16 5.65
N TYR A 36 13.35 -0.93 5.77
CA TYR A 36 12.34 -0.79 6.82
C TYR A 36 12.13 -2.13 7.54
N HIS A 37 11.65 -2.07 8.80
CA HIS A 37 11.21 -3.26 9.52
C HIS A 37 9.77 -3.62 9.20
N ARG A 38 8.95 -2.60 8.89
CA ARG A 38 7.52 -2.76 8.60
C ARG A 38 7.11 -1.88 7.44
N LEU A 39 6.09 -2.33 6.72
CA LEU A 39 5.37 -1.55 5.73
C LEU A 39 3.91 -1.46 6.16
N TRP A 40 3.31 -0.32 5.91
CA TRP A 40 1.92 -0.03 6.18
C TRP A 40 1.26 0.43 4.89
N PHE A 41 0.32 -0.33 4.40
CA PHE A 41 -0.52 0.05 3.27
C PHE A 41 -1.86 0.54 3.82
N GLU A 42 -2.24 1.74 3.44
CA GLU A 42 -3.50 2.36 3.78
C GLU A 42 -4.30 2.60 2.52
N LEU A 43 -5.55 2.14 2.50
CA LEU A 43 -6.49 2.36 1.42
C LEU A 43 -7.72 3.06 1.99
N ASN A 44 -7.99 4.27 1.47
CA ASN A 44 -9.19 5.03 1.74
C ASN A 44 -10.19 4.73 0.63
N VAL A 45 -11.33 4.18 1.00
CA VAL A 45 -12.44 3.89 0.09
C VAL A 45 -13.51 4.93 0.31
N GLY A 46 -13.88 5.67 -0.72
CA GLY A 46 -14.98 6.60 -0.72
C GLY A 46 -16.25 5.97 -1.28
N GLU A 47 -16.98 6.72 -2.12
CA GLU A 47 -18.21 6.24 -2.73
C GLU A 47 -17.93 5.04 -3.66
N MET A 48 -18.72 4.00 -3.50
CA MET A 48 -18.77 2.85 -4.40
C MET A 48 -20.04 2.94 -5.24
N GLN A 49 -19.91 2.97 -6.55
CA GLN A 49 -21.09 2.94 -7.44
C GLN A 49 -21.85 1.61 -7.32
N ALA A 50 -23.10 1.61 -7.70
CA ALA A 50 -23.96 0.43 -7.63
C ALA A 50 -23.27 -0.79 -8.31
N THR A 51 -23.29 -1.93 -7.63
CA THR A 51 -22.63 -3.18 -8.02
C THR A 51 -21.10 -3.20 -7.95
N ALA A 52 -20.43 -2.09 -7.63
CA ALA A 52 -18.97 -2.03 -7.55
C ALA A 52 -18.39 -3.02 -6.55
N THR A 53 -17.25 -3.58 -6.91
CA THR A 53 -16.42 -4.42 -6.04
C THR A 53 -14.98 -3.93 -6.08
N LEU A 54 -14.29 -4.06 -4.95
CA LEU A 54 -12.88 -3.68 -4.81
C LEU A 54 -12.10 -4.77 -4.10
N ASP A 55 -11.00 -5.18 -4.72
CA ASP A 55 -9.98 -6.06 -4.15
C ASP A 55 -8.67 -5.29 -4.05
N ALA A 56 -7.90 -5.52 -2.99
CA ALA A 56 -6.57 -4.94 -2.83
C ALA A 56 -5.64 -5.90 -2.08
N GLY A 57 -4.35 -5.74 -2.33
CA GLY A 57 -3.35 -6.56 -1.66
C GLY A 57 -1.93 -6.11 -1.96
N LEU A 58 -0.98 -6.82 -1.34
CA LEU A 58 0.45 -6.58 -1.52
C LEU A 58 1.09 -7.68 -2.36
N MET A 59 2.01 -7.26 -3.22
CA MET A 59 2.84 -8.11 -4.07
C MET A 59 4.31 -7.91 -3.71
N GLN A 60 5.11 -8.94 -3.92
CA GLN A 60 6.55 -8.87 -3.77
C GLN A 60 7.26 -9.21 -5.09
N SER A 61 8.46 -8.67 -5.27
CA SER A 61 9.30 -8.96 -6.43
C SER A 61 10.79 -8.95 -6.08
N THR A 62 11.60 -9.49 -6.99
CA THR A 62 13.07 -9.51 -6.85
C THR A 62 13.73 -8.25 -7.41
N SER A 63 12.98 -7.35 -8.04
CA SER A 63 13.51 -6.11 -8.60
C SER A 63 12.49 -4.99 -8.60
N ALA A 64 12.97 -3.75 -8.73
CA ALA A 64 12.12 -2.57 -8.89
C ALA A 64 11.26 -2.60 -10.17
N ALA A 65 11.62 -3.42 -11.16
CA ALA A 65 10.85 -3.63 -12.39
C ALA A 65 9.76 -4.70 -12.24
N GLY A 66 9.60 -5.30 -11.05
CA GLY A 66 8.58 -6.32 -10.78
C GLY A 66 8.95 -7.72 -11.28
N ALA A 67 10.24 -8.03 -11.45
CA ALA A 67 10.65 -9.37 -11.90
C ALA A 67 10.20 -10.45 -10.91
N GLY A 68 9.65 -11.54 -11.43
CA GLY A 68 9.18 -12.69 -10.65
C GLY A 68 8.08 -12.36 -9.66
N ASN A 69 7.30 -11.29 -9.88
CA ASN A 69 6.31 -10.83 -8.93
C ASN A 69 5.32 -11.93 -8.51
N LYS A 70 4.96 -11.92 -7.23
CA LYS A 70 3.94 -12.82 -6.67
C LYS A 70 3.24 -12.17 -5.49
N ALA A 71 2.03 -12.63 -5.20
CA ALA A 71 1.28 -12.19 -4.03
C ALA A 71 2.00 -12.56 -2.73
N ILE A 72 1.89 -11.71 -1.72
CA ILE A 72 2.36 -12.02 -0.37
C ILE A 72 1.21 -12.74 0.36
N THR A 73 1.48 -13.94 0.85
CA THR A 73 0.48 -14.77 1.52
C THR A 73 -0.15 -14.04 2.71
N GLY A 74 -1.48 -14.01 2.75
CA GLY A 74 -2.23 -13.37 3.84
C GLY A 74 -2.25 -11.82 3.79
N LYS A 75 -1.74 -11.20 2.73
CA LYS A 75 -1.73 -9.75 2.56
C LYS A 75 -2.67 -9.28 1.44
N THR A 76 -3.85 -9.88 1.40
CA THR A 76 -4.97 -9.52 0.52
C THR A 76 -6.19 -9.29 1.39
N ILE A 77 -6.95 -8.26 1.10
CA ILE A 77 -8.20 -7.98 1.83
C ILE A 77 -9.31 -8.96 1.41
N THR A 78 -10.35 -9.05 2.23
CA THR A 78 -11.64 -9.57 1.78
C THR A 78 -12.23 -8.57 0.79
N GLN A 79 -12.77 -9.04 -0.33
CA GLN A 79 -13.39 -8.17 -1.33
C GLN A 79 -14.43 -7.24 -0.70
N LEU A 80 -14.27 -5.95 -0.95
CA LEU A 80 -15.26 -4.95 -0.58
C LEU A 80 -16.33 -4.86 -1.67
N THR A 81 -17.58 -4.65 -1.26
CA THR A 81 -18.72 -4.58 -2.18
C THR A 81 -19.67 -3.44 -1.81
N GLN A 82 -20.19 -2.75 -2.81
CA GLN A 82 -21.21 -1.74 -2.57
C GLN A 82 -22.45 -2.33 -1.90
N ALA A 83 -22.86 -3.54 -2.30
CA ALA A 83 -23.99 -4.24 -1.71
C ALA A 83 -23.79 -4.62 -0.23
N GLY A 84 -22.53 -4.80 0.20
CA GLY A 84 -22.16 -5.02 1.60
C GLY A 84 -22.16 -3.74 2.45
N GLY A 85 -22.22 -2.58 1.82
CA GLY A 85 -22.12 -1.29 2.51
C GLY A 85 -20.67 -0.92 2.87
N ASP A 86 -19.70 -1.42 2.11
CA ASP A 86 -18.26 -1.28 2.41
C ASP A 86 -17.67 0.04 1.88
N GLY A 87 -18.48 0.93 1.31
CA GLY A 87 -18.06 2.29 0.95
C GLY A 87 -17.78 3.16 2.18
N ASP A 88 -17.10 4.29 1.98
CA ASP A 88 -16.73 5.25 3.02
C ASP A 88 -15.92 4.61 4.16
N GLY A 89 -14.99 3.73 3.82
CA GLY A 89 -14.21 2.92 4.73
C GLY A 89 -12.71 3.12 4.65
N LEU A 90 -12.02 2.67 5.70
CA LEU A 90 -10.57 2.62 5.78
C LEU A 90 -10.10 1.18 5.87
N VAL A 91 -9.13 0.82 5.06
CA VAL A 91 -8.48 -0.50 5.08
C VAL A 91 -7.00 -0.33 5.33
N CYS A 92 -6.43 -1.19 6.13
CA CYS A 92 -4.99 -1.25 6.27
C CYS A 92 -4.47 -2.68 6.12
N ILE A 93 -3.28 -2.81 5.54
CA ILE A 93 -2.50 -4.04 5.51
C ILE A 93 -1.14 -3.74 6.13
N GLU A 94 -0.80 -4.42 7.21
CA GLU A 94 0.52 -4.35 7.81
C GLU A 94 1.37 -5.53 7.32
N LEU A 95 2.61 -5.24 6.92
CA LEU A 95 3.58 -6.21 6.48
C LEU A 95 4.86 -6.07 7.31
N GLN A 96 5.32 -7.15 7.90
CA GLN A 96 6.69 -7.24 8.43
C GLN A 96 7.61 -7.69 7.29
N THR A 97 8.77 -7.06 7.14
CA THR A 97 9.68 -7.39 6.04
C THR A 97 10.23 -8.81 6.10
N GLU A 98 10.15 -9.45 7.27
CA GLU A 98 10.48 -10.86 7.47
C GLU A 98 9.45 -11.84 6.87
N GLU A 99 8.25 -11.36 6.53
CA GLU A 99 7.20 -12.15 5.86
C GLU A 99 7.42 -12.27 4.34
N LEU A 100 8.40 -11.52 3.79
CA LEU A 100 8.81 -11.65 2.40
C LEU A 100 9.58 -12.95 2.19
N ASP A 101 9.57 -13.45 0.97
CA ASP A 101 10.41 -14.59 0.55
C ASP A 101 11.88 -14.14 0.39
N VAL A 102 12.54 -13.89 1.52
CA VAL A 102 13.92 -13.39 1.57
C VAL A 102 14.89 -14.40 0.94
N ASP A 103 14.66 -15.68 1.16
CA ASP A 103 15.49 -16.75 0.58
C ASP A 103 15.40 -16.80 -0.95
N GLY A 104 14.24 -16.42 -1.50
CA GLY A 104 14.03 -16.25 -2.92
C GLY A 104 14.55 -14.93 -3.51
N GLY A 105 15.13 -14.04 -2.68
CA GLY A 105 15.65 -12.74 -3.09
C GLY A 105 14.57 -11.66 -3.25
N PHE A 106 13.38 -11.85 -2.69
CA PHE A 106 12.29 -10.88 -2.77
C PHE A 106 12.49 -9.79 -1.72
N CYS A 107 12.74 -8.57 -2.19
CA CYS A 107 12.98 -7.40 -1.34
C CYS A 107 12.23 -6.13 -1.78
N TYR A 108 11.45 -6.22 -2.86
CA TYR A 108 10.60 -5.14 -3.34
C TYR A 108 9.14 -5.45 -3.10
N VAL A 109 8.36 -4.45 -2.73
CA VAL A 109 6.92 -4.56 -2.44
C VAL A 109 6.17 -3.48 -3.21
N ASN A 110 5.02 -3.83 -3.78
CA ASN A 110 4.03 -2.89 -4.27
C ASN A 110 2.63 -3.31 -3.78
N TYR A 111 1.66 -2.46 -4.04
CA TYR A 111 0.24 -2.76 -3.85
C TYR A 111 -0.48 -2.85 -5.19
N TYR A 112 -1.63 -3.51 -5.18
CA TYR A 112 -2.61 -3.45 -6.26
C TYR A 112 -3.99 -3.15 -5.69
N ILE A 113 -4.81 -2.47 -6.50
CA ILE A 113 -6.22 -2.20 -6.25
C ILE A 113 -6.95 -2.60 -7.53
N THR A 114 -7.86 -3.55 -7.43
CA THR A 114 -8.67 -4.01 -8.57
C THR A 114 -10.11 -3.61 -8.34
N VAL A 115 -10.63 -2.78 -9.22
CA VAL A 115 -12.04 -2.36 -9.23
C VAL A 115 -12.77 -3.10 -10.34
N ALA A 116 -13.92 -3.68 -10.01
CA ALA A 116 -14.75 -4.38 -10.96
C ALA A 116 -16.23 -3.98 -10.85
N ALA A 117 -16.98 -4.30 -11.88
CA ALA A 117 -18.40 -4.06 -12.09
C ALA A 117 -18.82 -2.60 -12.22
N ALA A 118 -18.31 -1.68 -11.38
CA ALA A 118 -18.56 -0.24 -11.49
C ALA A 118 -17.43 0.55 -10.81
N ALA A 119 -17.39 1.86 -10.96
CA ALA A 119 -16.32 2.70 -10.42
C ALA A 119 -16.37 2.85 -8.90
N VAL A 120 -15.20 3.05 -8.31
CA VAL A 120 -14.99 3.31 -6.89
C VAL A 120 -14.10 4.52 -6.72
N GLU A 121 -14.48 5.44 -5.83
CA GLU A 121 -13.59 6.51 -5.40
C GLU A 121 -12.64 5.98 -4.34
N CYS A 122 -11.35 6.05 -4.57
CA CYS A 122 -10.36 5.58 -3.60
C CYS A 122 -9.02 6.32 -3.70
N SER A 123 -8.23 6.18 -2.66
CA SER A 123 -6.82 6.60 -2.63
C SER A 123 -6.04 5.65 -1.75
N ALA A 124 -4.75 5.51 -2.02
CA ALA A 124 -3.91 4.62 -1.25
C ALA A 124 -2.53 5.21 -1.00
N VAL A 125 -1.91 4.81 0.11
CA VAL A 125 -0.52 5.13 0.41
C VAL A 125 0.18 3.91 0.98
N LEU A 126 1.38 3.65 0.49
CA LEU A 126 2.29 2.66 1.05
C LEU A 126 3.38 3.39 1.83
N TYR A 127 3.48 3.10 3.12
CA TYR A 127 4.49 3.67 4.01
C TYR A 127 5.55 2.63 4.38
N GLY A 128 6.80 3.09 4.44
CA GLY A 128 7.87 2.41 5.15
C GLY A 128 7.90 2.89 6.60
N CYS A 129 7.86 1.95 7.54
CA CYS A 129 7.82 2.24 8.97
C CYS A 129 9.04 1.64 9.67
N SER A 130 9.49 2.30 10.75
CA SER A 130 10.65 1.85 11.53
C SER A 130 11.87 1.62 10.63
N SER A 131 12.36 2.69 10.01
CA SER A 131 13.53 2.64 9.14
C SER A 131 14.74 2.00 9.86
N ARG A 132 15.46 1.15 9.15
CA ARG A 132 16.73 0.56 9.62
C ARG A 132 17.85 1.60 9.65
N TYR A 133 17.71 2.66 8.87
CA TYR A 133 18.68 3.74 8.73
C TYR A 133 18.01 5.09 8.97
N MET A 134 18.60 5.89 9.83
CA MET A 134 18.12 7.24 10.16
C MET A 134 19.13 8.30 9.69
N PRO A 135 18.68 9.50 9.31
CA PRO A 135 17.28 9.93 9.19
C PRO A 135 16.60 9.36 7.94
N VAL A 136 15.29 9.19 8.01
CA VAL A 136 14.50 8.82 6.83
C VAL A 136 14.52 9.96 5.80
N PRO A 137 14.48 9.65 4.50
CA PRO A 137 14.31 10.69 3.47
C PRO A 137 13.01 11.48 3.70
N THR A 138 12.98 12.72 3.25
CA THR A 138 11.79 13.58 3.33
C THR A 138 11.28 14.00 1.94
N THR A 139 11.88 13.48 0.89
CA THR A 139 11.67 13.92 -0.49
C THR A 139 10.27 13.62 -1.04
N ASN A 140 9.60 12.61 -0.51
CA ASN A 140 8.23 12.24 -0.95
C ASN A 140 7.13 13.03 -0.23
N TRP A 141 7.48 13.85 0.77
CA TRP A 141 6.56 14.79 1.37
C TRP A 141 6.59 16.11 0.58
N THR A 142 5.41 16.63 0.23
CA THR A 142 5.32 17.98 -0.35
C THR A 142 5.64 19.03 0.70
N GLU A 143 5.19 18.82 1.93
CA GLU A 143 5.42 19.71 3.07
C GLU A 143 5.34 18.93 4.38
N ILE A 144 6.19 19.27 5.33
CA ILE A 144 6.13 18.78 6.72
C ILE A 144 6.01 19.99 7.63
N VAL A 145 4.89 20.11 8.32
CA VAL A 145 4.66 21.14 9.34
C VAL A 145 4.77 20.51 10.72
N GLY A 146 5.67 21.04 11.56
CA GLY A 146 5.93 20.45 12.88
C GLY A 146 6.48 21.40 13.92
#